data_e7db6521a81ecc93d9abc46eaa5512c8
#
_entry.id   e7db6521a81ecc93d9abc46eaa5512c8
#
_cell.length_a   1.000
_cell.length_b   1.000
_cell.length_c   1.000
_cell.angle_alpha   90.00
_cell.angle_beta   90.00
_cell.angle_gamma   90.00
#
_symmetry.space_group_name_H-M   'P 1'
#
loop_
_entity.id
_entity.type
_entity.pdbx_description
1 polymer ?
#
loop_
_entity_poly.entity_id
_entity_poly.type
_entity_poly.pdbx_seq_one_letter_code
_entity_poly.pdbx_strand_id
1 'polypeptide(L)'
;MATYITLLKYTQQGIKDIKNSPNRLDSARQAWKAAGGELKSFYLTMGRYDAVVVSELPDDASVARLALATGSQGNVTTETLRAFGEDEFRKIIASLP
;
A
#
# COMPACT_ATOMS: atom_id res chain seq x y z
N MET A 1 0.48 7.13 -13.76
CA MET A 1 0.98 6.32 -12.67
C MET A 1 0.10 5.12 -12.43
N ALA A 2 0.67 4.05 -11.90
CA ALA A 2 -0.10 2.84 -11.63
C ALA A 2 -0.70 2.90 -10.22
N THR A 3 -1.88 2.30 -10.06
CA THR A 3 -2.57 2.20 -8.79
C THR A 3 -2.28 0.85 -8.14
N TYR A 4 -2.06 0.86 -6.83
CA TYR A 4 -1.80 -0.33 -6.04
C TYR A 4 -2.66 -0.33 -4.80
N ILE A 5 -3.12 -1.52 -4.42
CA ILE A 5 -3.83 -1.73 -3.17
C ILE A 5 -2.94 -2.63 -2.32
N THR A 6 -2.58 -2.15 -1.14
CA THR A 6 -1.75 -2.90 -0.21
C THR A 6 -2.59 -3.32 0.98
N LEU A 7 -2.61 -4.63 1.23
CA LEU A 7 -3.29 -5.23 2.36
C LEU A 7 -2.24 -5.48 3.44
N LEU A 8 -2.51 -5.02 4.66
CA LEU A 8 -1.53 -5.06 5.74
C LEU A 8 -2.05 -5.89 6.90
N LYS A 9 -1.12 -6.61 7.54
CA LYS A 9 -1.34 -7.25 8.84
C LYS A 9 -0.28 -6.75 9.79
N TYR A 10 -0.68 -6.37 10.99
CA TYR A 10 0.27 -6.07 12.05
C TYR A 10 0.95 -7.34 12.52
N THR A 11 2.24 -7.25 12.73
CA THR A 11 2.99 -8.30 13.42
C THR A 11 2.75 -8.18 14.93
N GLN A 12 3.26 -9.13 15.71
CA GLN A 12 3.21 -9.04 17.16
C GLN A 12 3.88 -7.75 17.64
N GLN A 13 5.02 -7.39 17.05
CA GLN A 13 5.73 -6.16 17.36
C GLN A 13 4.88 -4.92 17.03
N GLY A 14 4.24 -4.91 15.85
CA GLY A 14 3.42 -3.79 15.41
C GLY A 14 2.20 -3.58 16.30
N ILE A 15 1.58 -4.67 16.77
CA ILE A 15 0.43 -4.59 17.67
C ILE A 15 0.86 -4.07 19.05
N LYS A 16 2.00 -4.51 19.57
CA LYS A 16 2.49 -4.01 20.85
C LYS A 16 2.77 -2.51 20.81
N ASP A 17 3.20 -2.01 19.66
CA ASP A 17 3.53 -0.59 19.45
C ASP A 17 2.45 0.13 18.63
N ILE A 18 1.20 -0.31 18.75
CA ILE A 18 0.11 0.19 17.91
C ILE A 18 -0.13 1.70 18.06
N LYS A 19 0.16 2.25 19.21
CA LYS A 19 -0.02 3.67 19.47
C LYS A 19 0.89 4.55 18.60
N ASN A 20 2.00 4.00 18.09
CA ASN A 20 2.89 4.67 17.17
C ASN A 20 2.48 4.48 15.69
N SER A 21 1.43 3.71 15.42
CA SER A 21 1.00 3.45 14.05
C SER A 21 0.68 4.73 13.26
N PRO A 22 0.00 5.74 13.84
CA PRO A 22 -0.22 6.99 13.10
C PRO A 22 1.08 7.67 12.67
N ASN A 23 2.12 7.65 13.49
CA ASN A 23 3.42 8.22 13.13
C ASN A 23 4.08 7.43 12.01
N ARG A 24 3.96 6.09 12.03
CA ARG A 24 4.46 5.24 10.97
C ARG A 24 3.73 5.49 9.65
N LEU A 25 2.41 5.77 9.71
CA LEU A 25 1.64 6.13 8.53
C LEU A 25 2.12 7.46 7.94
N ASP A 26 2.38 8.46 8.78
CA ASP A 26 2.91 9.74 8.32
C ASP A 26 4.27 9.57 7.62
N SER A 27 5.13 8.73 8.18
CA SER A 27 6.43 8.42 7.56
C SER A 27 6.25 7.70 6.22
N ALA A 28 5.29 6.80 6.13
CA ALA A 28 4.97 6.10 4.88
C ALA A 28 4.50 7.07 3.81
N ARG A 29 3.65 8.04 4.15
CA ARG A 29 3.21 9.07 3.20
C ARG A 29 4.38 9.84 2.62
N GLN A 30 5.35 10.19 3.47
CA GLN A 30 6.56 10.88 3.02
C GLN A 30 7.41 10.00 2.10
N ALA A 31 7.54 8.73 2.44
CA ALA A 31 8.31 7.78 1.63
C ALA A 31 7.68 7.58 0.25
N TRP A 32 6.35 7.45 0.16
CA TRP A 32 5.64 7.36 -1.11
C TRP A 32 5.85 8.60 -1.97
N LYS A 33 5.75 9.76 -1.34
CA LYS A 33 5.97 11.03 -2.03
C LYS A 33 7.41 11.15 -2.54
N ALA A 34 8.38 10.76 -1.74
CA ALA A 34 9.80 10.77 -2.15
C ALA A 34 10.07 9.81 -3.30
N ALA A 35 9.28 8.73 -3.42
CA ALA A 35 9.39 7.78 -4.52
C ALA A 35 8.67 8.24 -5.79
N GLY A 36 8.10 9.43 -5.81
CA GLY A 36 7.41 10.01 -6.97
C GLY A 36 5.95 9.66 -7.06
N GLY A 37 5.36 9.13 -6.00
CA GLY A 37 3.96 8.73 -5.96
C GLY A 37 3.19 9.41 -4.85
N GLU A 38 2.09 8.77 -4.45
CA GLU A 38 1.22 9.29 -3.40
C GLU A 38 0.49 8.14 -2.72
N LEU A 39 0.44 8.18 -1.39
CA LEU A 39 -0.44 7.33 -0.60
C LEU A 39 -1.80 8.03 -0.55
N LYS A 40 -2.76 7.54 -1.32
CA LYS A 40 -4.05 8.20 -1.53
C LYS A 40 -5.01 8.01 -0.37
N SER A 41 -5.11 6.81 0.14
CA SER A 41 -6.10 6.47 1.18
C SER A 41 -5.55 5.41 2.09
N PHE A 42 -5.92 5.52 3.36
CA PHE A 42 -5.64 4.51 4.37
C PHE A 42 -6.94 4.18 5.10
N TYR A 43 -7.21 2.89 5.30
CA TYR A 43 -8.36 2.43 6.08
C TYR A 43 -7.90 1.38 7.08
N LEU A 44 -8.28 1.56 8.33
CA LEU A 44 -8.21 0.47 9.31
C LEU A 44 -9.37 -0.48 9.01
N THR A 45 -9.11 -1.76 8.96
CA THR A 45 -10.13 -2.76 8.65
C THR A 45 -10.22 -3.80 9.76
N MET A 46 -11.32 -4.53 9.74
CA MET A 46 -11.55 -5.67 10.62
C MET A 46 -11.60 -6.93 9.77
N GLY A 47 -11.16 -8.05 10.33
CA GLY A 47 -11.17 -9.32 9.61
C GLY A 47 -9.77 -9.82 9.32
N ARG A 48 -9.60 -10.41 8.12
CA ARG A 48 -8.34 -11.05 7.74
C ARG A 48 -7.16 -10.08 7.68
N TYR A 49 -7.40 -8.85 7.24
CA TYR A 49 -6.37 -7.80 7.15
C TYR A 49 -6.70 -6.68 8.10
N ASP A 50 -5.66 -6.05 8.61
CA ASP A 50 -5.81 -5.00 9.62
C ASP A 50 -5.90 -3.61 9.00
N ALA A 51 -5.36 -3.42 7.81
CA ALA A 51 -5.44 -2.14 7.12
C ALA A 51 -5.34 -2.32 5.62
N VAL A 52 -5.86 -1.32 4.90
CA VAL A 52 -5.80 -1.26 3.44
C VAL A 52 -5.29 0.12 3.04
N VAL A 53 -4.31 0.13 2.13
CA VAL A 53 -3.75 1.35 1.56
C VAL A 53 -4.00 1.37 0.06
N VAL A 54 -4.51 2.48 -0.45
CA VAL A 54 -4.59 2.75 -1.88
C VAL A 54 -3.53 3.77 -2.22
N SER A 55 -2.68 3.46 -3.18
CA SER A 55 -1.57 4.34 -3.54
C SER A 55 -1.32 4.36 -5.03
N GLU A 56 -0.61 5.39 -5.48
CA GLU A 56 -0.12 5.51 -6.84
C GLU A 56 1.39 5.64 -6.83
N LEU A 57 2.04 4.90 -7.72
CA LEU A 57 3.50 4.90 -7.85
C LEU A 57 3.87 4.78 -9.32
N PRO A 58 5.09 5.24 -9.70
CA PRO A 58 5.50 5.23 -11.11
C PRO A 58 5.61 3.83 -11.71
N ASP A 59 6.09 2.85 -10.93
CA ASP A 59 6.36 1.51 -11.46
C ASP A 59 6.41 0.45 -10.33
N ASP A 60 6.44 -0.80 -10.75
CA ASP A 60 6.46 -1.94 -9.84
C ASP A 60 7.73 -1.98 -8.98
N ALA A 61 8.86 -1.53 -9.52
CA ALA A 61 10.11 -1.51 -8.76
C ALA A 61 10.03 -0.57 -7.55
N SER A 62 9.37 0.59 -7.72
CA SER A 62 9.13 1.52 -6.62
C SER A 62 8.27 0.88 -5.53
N VAL A 63 7.21 0.17 -5.93
CA VAL A 63 6.33 -0.55 -5.01
C VAL A 63 7.11 -1.61 -4.24
N ALA A 64 7.88 -2.43 -4.94
CA ALA A 64 8.68 -3.49 -4.33
C ALA A 64 9.66 -2.93 -3.31
N ARG A 65 10.31 -1.84 -3.65
CA ARG A 65 11.27 -1.16 -2.77
C ARG A 65 10.60 -0.67 -1.49
N LEU A 66 9.44 -0.02 -1.61
CA LEU A 66 8.70 0.48 -0.47
C LEU A 66 8.13 -0.66 0.39
N ALA A 67 7.66 -1.73 -0.24
CA ALA A 67 7.16 -2.90 0.48
C ALA A 67 8.27 -3.56 1.32
N LEU A 68 9.46 -3.71 0.74
CA LEU A 68 10.59 -4.28 1.46
C LEU A 68 11.05 -3.37 2.60
N ALA A 69 11.12 -2.07 2.35
CA ALA A 69 11.50 -1.09 3.39
C ALA A 69 10.49 -1.12 4.55
N THR A 70 9.21 -1.16 4.24
CA THR A 70 8.16 -1.22 5.26
C THR A 70 8.24 -2.53 6.04
N GLY A 71 8.34 -3.65 5.34
CA GLY A 71 8.44 -4.97 5.96
C GLY A 71 9.67 -5.13 6.83
N SER A 72 10.79 -4.51 6.43
CA SER A 72 12.05 -4.61 7.17
C SER A 72 12.00 -3.95 8.55
N GLN A 73 11.06 -3.04 8.77
CA GLN A 73 10.85 -2.43 10.07
C GLN A 73 10.20 -3.38 11.07
N GLY A 74 9.60 -4.47 10.59
CA GLY A 74 9.07 -5.53 11.43
C GLY A 74 7.69 -5.27 12.04
N ASN A 75 7.01 -4.18 11.70
CA ASN A 75 5.72 -3.81 12.29
C ASN A 75 4.52 -4.37 11.54
N VAL A 76 4.69 -4.62 10.24
CA VAL A 76 3.61 -5.12 9.37
C VAL A 76 4.15 -6.12 8.36
N THR A 77 3.26 -6.99 7.91
CA THR A 77 3.45 -7.75 6.68
C THR A 77 2.47 -7.22 5.65
N THR A 78 2.85 -7.24 4.38
CA THR A 78 2.06 -6.63 3.32
C THR A 78 1.80 -7.60 2.17
N GLU A 79 0.65 -7.40 1.53
CA GLU A 79 0.32 -8.05 0.27
C GLU A 79 -0.14 -6.94 -0.68
N THR A 80 0.55 -6.77 -1.80
CA THR A 80 0.28 -5.68 -2.73
C THR A 80 -0.35 -6.21 -4.00
N LEU A 81 -1.44 -5.57 -4.40
CA LEU A 81 -2.19 -5.89 -5.61
C LEU A 81 -2.02 -4.74 -6.61
N ARG A 82 -1.68 -5.08 -7.86
CA ARG A 82 -1.79 -4.09 -8.94
C ARG A 82 -3.27 -3.88 -9.22
N ALA A 83 -3.72 -2.64 -9.14
CA ALA A 83 -5.13 -2.32 -9.33
C ALA A 83 -5.33 -1.49 -10.60
N PHE A 84 -6.48 -1.68 -11.22
CA PHE A 84 -6.91 -0.92 -12.38
C PHE A 84 -8.19 -0.18 -12.01
N GLY A 85 -8.20 1.14 -12.21
CA GLY A 85 -9.41 1.92 -12.01
C GLY A 85 -10.48 1.56 -13.02
N GLU A 86 -11.69 2.08 -12.84
CA GLU A 86 -12.82 1.74 -13.70
C GLU A 86 -12.56 2.07 -15.18
N ASP A 87 -11.96 3.23 -15.43
CA ASP A 87 -11.66 3.65 -16.81
C ASP A 87 -10.65 2.72 -17.48
N GLU A 88 -9.61 2.34 -16.75
CA GLU A 88 -8.61 1.37 -17.22
C GLU A 88 -9.25 0.01 -17.46
N PHE A 89 -10.12 -0.42 -16.56
CA PHE A 89 -10.87 -1.66 -16.68
C PHE A 89 -11.70 -1.67 -17.97
N ARG A 90 -12.42 -0.60 -18.25
CA ARG A 90 -13.23 -0.48 -19.46
C ARG A 90 -12.39 -0.58 -20.73
N LYS A 91 -11.20 0.04 -20.72
CA LYS A 91 -10.25 -0.04 -21.84
C LYS A 91 -9.73 -1.45 -22.05
N ILE A 92 -9.42 -2.16 -20.97
CA ILE A 92 -8.97 -3.55 -21.04
C ILE A 92 -10.06 -4.41 -21.68
N ILE A 93 -11.29 -4.28 -21.21
CA ILE A 93 -12.42 -5.04 -21.75
C ILE A 93 -12.62 -4.73 -23.23
N ALA A 94 -12.55 -3.46 -23.63
CA ALA A 94 -12.73 -3.04 -25.01
C ALA A 94 -11.63 -3.59 -25.94
N SER A 95 -10.47 -3.95 -25.41
CA SER A 95 -9.36 -4.51 -26.19
C SER A 95 -9.43 -6.02 -26.38
N LEU A 96 -10.36 -6.69 -25.72
CA LEU A 96 -10.51 -8.14 -25.84
C LEU A 96 -10.98 -8.52 -27.26
N PRO A 97 -10.48 -9.65 -27.79
CA PRO A 97 -10.89 -10.14 -29.11
C PRO A 97 -12.36 -10.59 -29.15
#